data_ce9f575682b528fc259378191dec1795
#
_entry.id   ce9f575682b528fc259378191dec1795
#
_cell.length_a   1.000
_cell.length_b   1.000
_cell.length_c   1.000
_cell.angle_alpha   90.00
_cell.angle_beta   90.00
_cell.angle_gamma   90.00
#
_symmetry.space_group_name_H-M   'P 1'
#
loop_
_entity.id
_entity.type
_entity.pdbx_description
1 polymer ?
#
loop_
_entity_poly.entity_id
_entity_poly.type
_entity_poly.pdbx_seq_one_letter_code
_entity_poly.pdbx_strand_id
1 'polypeptide(L)'
;MEYTSGAASWQKVLRRAVAGLLPRRPRQRRPGWSIGVPLIAAAAGLLFTTTATTAGGTALREDRRPQLNQLIEDRRAEVAASEQRAADLRAEVEGRTTALARSDGPIKEQQDRAAGSRDDAGFTALAGRGVTVELDDAPRRNDGTLPAGATNDDLVVHQGDVQAVVNALWAGGAEAMSIMNVRVLSTSAVRCVGNTLLLHGRVYSPPFKIVAIGDPAALQQALADSQGVRLFRDLVDDYKLGYKETVSTVTVPAFEGSTTLRSAAVPR
;
A
#
# COMPACT_ATOMS: atom_id res chain seq x y z
N MET A 1 -35.91 -21.25 43.21
CA MET A 1 -36.63 -20.96 41.94
C MET A 1 -36.27 -22.08 41.00
N GLU A 2 -37.24 -22.98 40.78
CA GLU A 2 -37.03 -24.23 40.02
C GLU A 2 -37.07 -23.98 38.53
N TYR A 3 -36.01 -24.42 37.85
CA TYR A 3 -35.98 -24.50 36.39
C TYR A 3 -36.73 -25.75 35.92
N THR A 4 -37.97 -25.57 35.48
CA THR A 4 -38.77 -26.64 34.86
C THR A 4 -38.23 -27.00 33.48
N SER A 5 -37.89 -28.27 33.36
CA SER A 5 -37.28 -28.96 32.24
C SER A 5 -38.04 -28.80 30.91
N GLY A 6 -37.37 -28.35 29.86
CA GLY A 6 -37.87 -28.24 28.46
C GLY A 6 -38.11 -29.55 27.71
N ALA A 7 -38.04 -30.72 28.39
CA ALA A 7 -38.22 -32.03 27.73
C ALA A 7 -39.68 -32.34 27.39
N ALA A 8 -40.66 -31.75 28.08
CA ALA A 8 -42.08 -32.01 27.85
C ALA A 8 -42.66 -31.35 26.58
N SER A 9 -42.00 -30.38 26.02
CA SER A 9 -42.46 -29.66 24.79
C SER A 9 -42.14 -30.39 23.49
N TRP A 10 -41.03 -31.09 23.41
CA TRP A 10 -40.59 -31.80 22.24
C TRP A 10 -41.45 -33.04 21.94
N GLN A 11 -41.93 -33.73 22.97
CA GLN A 11 -42.84 -34.87 22.77
C GLN A 11 -44.18 -34.43 22.18
N LYS A 12 -44.69 -33.23 22.53
CA LYS A 12 -45.93 -32.71 21.92
C LYS A 12 -45.72 -32.31 20.45
N VAL A 13 -44.55 -31.78 20.10
CA VAL A 13 -44.19 -31.44 18.72
C VAL A 13 -44.04 -32.69 17.85
N LEU A 14 -43.36 -33.71 18.36
CA LEU A 14 -43.20 -34.99 17.68
C LEU A 14 -44.53 -35.72 17.48
N ARG A 15 -45.44 -35.74 18.51
CA ARG A 15 -46.80 -36.32 18.36
C ARG A 15 -47.63 -35.58 17.32
N ARG A 16 -47.52 -34.25 17.19
CA ARG A 16 -48.19 -33.47 16.12
C ARG A 16 -47.62 -33.74 14.73
N ALA A 17 -46.31 -33.91 14.62
CA ALA A 17 -45.63 -34.22 13.37
C ALA A 17 -46.02 -35.66 12.87
N VAL A 18 -46.05 -36.64 13.77
CA VAL A 18 -46.42 -38.01 13.48
C VAL A 18 -47.94 -38.14 13.17
N ALA A 19 -48.80 -37.38 13.87
CA ALA A 19 -50.22 -37.31 13.55
C ALA A 19 -50.56 -36.71 12.17
N GLY A 20 -49.63 -35.89 11.62
CA GLY A 20 -49.73 -35.34 10.27
C GLY A 20 -49.36 -36.33 9.15
N LEU A 21 -48.68 -37.44 9.49
CA LEU A 21 -48.25 -38.48 8.54
C LEU A 21 -49.28 -39.60 8.33
N LEU A 22 -50.38 -39.65 9.16
CA LEU A 22 -51.43 -40.61 8.95
C LEU A 22 -52.27 -40.24 7.71
N PRO A 23 -52.58 -41.21 6.83
CA PRO A 23 -53.30 -40.92 5.59
C PRO A 23 -54.73 -40.48 5.91
N ARG A 24 -55.01 -39.21 5.73
CA ARG A 24 -56.39 -38.69 5.73
C ARG A 24 -57.13 -39.22 4.48
N ARG A 25 -58.38 -39.64 4.65
CA ARG A 25 -59.26 -40.17 3.58
C ARG A 25 -59.11 -39.34 2.28
N PRO A 26 -59.08 -40.01 1.11
CA PRO A 26 -58.84 -39.37 -0.16
C PRO A 26 -59.95 -38.36 -0.49
N ARG A 27 -59.67 -37.10 -0.34
CA ARG A 27 -60.47 -36.03 -0.94
C ARG A 27 -60.27 -36.11 -2.42
N GLN A 28 -61.32 -36.26 -3.23
CA GLN A 28 -61.25 -36.31 -4.68
C GLN A 28 -60.36 -35.19 -5.23
N ARG A 29 -59.13 -35.54 -5.55
CA ARG A 29 -58.18 -34.58 -6.16
C ARG A 29 -58.54 -34.46 -7.63
N ARG A 30 -58.79 -33.26 -8.11
CA ARG A 30 -58.93 -32.96 -9.53
C ARG A 30 -57.69 -33.48 -10.27
N PRO A 31 -57.82 -34.29 -11.35
CA PRO A 31 -56.67 -34.99 -11.97
C PRO A 31 -55.55 -34.05 -12.44
N GLY A 32 -55.84 -32.78 -12.71
CA GLY A 32 -54.81 -31.77 -13.06
C GLY A 32 -53.88 -31.35 -11.92
N TRP A 33 -54.28 -31.51 -10.65
CA TRP A 33 -53.45 -31.08 -9.50
C TRP A 33 -52.35 -32.08 -9.14
N SER A 34 -52.56 -33.35 -9.43
CA SER A 34 -51.57 -34.42 -9.14
C SER A 34 -50.39 -34.40 -10.10
N ILE A 35 -50.54 -33.81 -11.29
CA ILE A 35 -49.48 -33.64 -12.29
C ILE A 35 -48.92 -32.22 -12.25
N GLY A 36 -49.78 -31.22 -12.10
CA GLY A 36 -49.39 -29.83 -12.13
C GLY A 36 -48.46 -29.42 -10.97
N VAL A 37 -48.74 -29.87 -9.75
CA VAL A 37 -47.93 -29.52 -8.57
C VAL A 37 -46.48 -30.05 -8.67
N PRO A 38 -46.23 -31.34 -8.99
CA PRO A 38 -44.83 -31.79 -9.15
C PRO A 38 -44.12 -31.16 -10.35
N LEU A 39 -44.83 -30.79 -11.39
CA LEU A 39 -44.23 -30.14 -12.56
C LEU A 39 -43.80 -28.69 -12.25
N ILE A 40 -44.61 -27.95 -11.51
CA ILE A 40 -44.25 -26.61 -11.01
C ILE A 40 -43.13 -26.70 -9.99
N ALA A 41 -43.18 -27.70 -9.10
CA ALA A 41 -42.08 -27.90 -8.12
C ALA A 41 -40.76 -28.28 -8.81
N ALA A 42 -40.78 -29.07 -9.85
CA ALA A 42 -39.61 -29.42 -10.66
C ALA A 42 -39.05 -28.18 -11.40
N ALA A 43 -39.94 -27.39 -12.02
CA ALA A 43 -39.53 -26.15 -12.69
C ALA A 43 -38.96 -25.12 -11.71
N ALA A 44 -39.59 -24.96 -10.54
CA ALA A 44 -39.08 -24.08 -9.50
C ALA A 44 -37.72 -24.56 -8.93
N GLY A 45 -37.56 -25.90 -8.74
CA GLY A 45 -36.30 -26.50 -8.32
C GLY A 45 -35.19 -26.30 -9.36
N LEU A 46 -35.51 -26.43 -10.63
CA LEU A 46 -34.57 -26.21 -11.73
C LEU A 46 -34.15 -24.72 -11.82
N LEU A 47 -35.10 -23.80 -11.68
CA LEU A 47 -34.79 -22.36 -11.59
C LEU A 47 -33.97 -22.02 -10.34
N PHE A 48 -34.27 -22.65 -9.22
CA PHE A 48 -33.51 -22.41 -7.99
C PHE A 48 -32.08 -22.95 -8.08
N THR A 49 -31.86 -24.12 -8.68
CA THR A 49 -30.52 -24.67 -8.90
C THR A 49 -29.72 -23.84 -9.90
N THR A 50 -30.34 -23.40 -11.01
CA THR A 50 -29.66 -22.50 -11.95
C THR A 50 -29.35 -21.15 -11.34
N THR A 51 -30.25 -20.58 -10.52
CA THR A 51 -30.00 -19.32 -9.81
C THR A 51 -28.92 -19.50 -8.72
N ALA A 52 -28.90 -20.62 -7.99
CA ALA A 52 -27.91 -20.90 -6.97
C ALA A 52 -26.50 -21.10 -7.58
N THR A 53 -26.40 -21.77 -8.73
CA THR A 53 -25.12 -21.92 -9.45
C THR A 53 -24.65 -20.60 -10.05
N THR A 54 -25.56 -19.74 -10.52
CA THR A 54 -25.25 -18.41 -11.04
C THR A 54 -24.99 -17.40 -9.91
N ALA A 55 -25.72 -17.52 -8.77
CA ALA A 55 -25.56 -16.66 -7.59
C ALA A 55 -24.40 -17.09 -6.67
N GLY A 56 -23.73 -18.19 -6.97
CA GLY A 56 -22.56 -18.68 -6.24
C GLY A 56 -21.36 -17.72 -6.21
N GLY A 57 -21.56 -16.46 -6.61
CA GLY A 57 -20.78 -15.24 -6.32
C GLY A 57 -19.25 -15.30 -6.44
N THR A 58 -18.70 -16.50 -6.46
CA THR A 58 -17.26 -16.76 -6.52
C THR A 58 -16.71 -16.55 -7.92
N ALA A 59 -17.43 -16.97 -8.97
CA ALA A 59 -16.96 -16.84 -10.34
C ALA A 59 -16.79 -15.36 -10.77
N LEU A 60 -17.75 -14.50 -10.42
CA LEU A 60 -17.67 -13.06 -10.75
C LEU A 60 -16.60 -12.30 -9.92
N ARG A 61 -16.19 -12.85 -8.75
CA ARG A 61 -15.10 -12.30 -7.95
C ARG A 61 -13.73 -12.85 -8.38
N GLU A 62 -13.67 -14.10 -8.79
CA GLU A 62 -12.43 -14.71 -9.30
C GLU A 62 -12.02 -14.13 -10.65
N ASP A 63 -12.95 -13.86 -11.56
CA ASP A 63 -12.66 -13.23 -12.86
C ASP A 63 -12.21 -11.77 -12.75
N ARG A 64 -12.61 -11.03 -11.70
CA ARG A 64 -12.19 -9.64 -11.50
C ARG A 64 -10.77 -9.50 -10.95
N ARG A 65 -10.28 -10.46 -10.17
CA ARG A 65 -8.93 -10.40 -9.61
C ARG A 65 -7.83 -10.49 -10.68
N PRO A 66 -7.87 -11.45 -11.62
CA PRO A 66 -6.88 -11.49 -12.70
C PRO A 66 -6.96 -10.26 -13.61
N GLN A 67 -8.16 -9.75 -13.91
CA GLN A 67 -8.33 -8.52 -14.70
C GLN A 67 -7.76 -7.28 -14.00
N LEU A 68 -7.96 -7.16 -12.68
CA LEU A 68 -7.38 -6.08 -11.89
C LEU A 68 -5.85 -6.19 -11.80
N ASN A 69 -5.32 -7.39 -11.58
CA ASN A 69 -3.89 -7.61 -11.57
C ASN A 69 -3.26 -7.30 -12.93
N GLN A 70 -3.89 -7.72 -14.02
CA GLN A 70 -3.44 -7.40 -15.35
C GLN A 70 -3.45 -5.90 -15.62
N LEU A 71 -4.52 -5.18 -15.23
CA LEU A 71 -4.58 -3.73 -15.34
C LEU A 71 -3.48 -3.04 -14.53
N ILE A 72 -3.17 -3.55 -13.34
CA ILE A 72 -2.09 -3.01 -12.51
C ILE A 72 -0.73 -3.22 -13.20
N GLU A 73 -0.47 -4.42 -13.74
CA GLU A 73 0.78 -4.68 -14.46
C GLU A 73 0.89 -3.86 -15.75
N ASP A 74 -0.19 -3.71 -16.51
CA ASP A 74 -0.22 -2.86 -17.70
C ASP A 74 0.09 -1.40 -17.35
N ARG A 75 -0.49 -0.87 -16.26
CA ARG A 75 -0.20 0.49 -15.77
C ARG A 75 1.24 0.64 -15.26
N ARG A 76 1.78 -0.37 -14.59
CA ARG A 76 3.18 -0.38 -14.16
C ARG A 76 4.12 -0.35 -15.37
N ALA A 77 3.83 -1.15 -16.39
CA ALA A 77 4.61 -1.16 -17.63
C ALA A 77 4.55 0.18 -18.38
N GLU A 78 3.36 0.81 -18.43
CA GLU A 78 3.18 2.14 -19.03
C GLU A 78 3.98 3.23 -18.30
N VAL A 79 3.94 3.20 -16.94
CA VAL A 79 4.74 4.11 -16.10
C VAL A 79 6.24 3.89 -16.35
N ALA A 80 6.71 2.64 -16.28
CA ALA A 80 8.11 2.31 -16.52
C ALA A 80 8.59 2.76 -17.91
N ALA A 81 7.78 2.54 -18.95
CA ALA A 81 8.08 3.01 -20.31
C ALA A 81 8.12 4.55 -20.42
N SER A 82 7.29 5.24 -19.64
CA SER A 82 7.28 6.71 -19.61
C SER A 82 8.50 7.27 -18.88
N GLU A 83 8.90 6.60 -17.78
CA GLU A 83 10.12 6.94 -17.05
C GLU A 83 11.37 6.73 -17.90
N GLN A 84 11.43 5.61 -18.64
CA GLN A 84 12.55 5.36 -19.55
C GLN A 84 12.63 6.44 -20.64
N ARG A 85 11.50 6.80 -21.27
CA ARG A 85 11.47 7.90 -22.25
C ARG A 85 11.93 9.23 -21.66
N ALA A 86 11.53 9.53 -20.42
CA ALA A 86 11.97 10.73 -19.73
C ALA A 86 13.48 10.72 -19.45
N ALA A 87 14.06 9.58 -19.08
CA ALA A 87 15.49 9.40 -18.89
C ALA A 87 16.26 9.58 -20.22
N ASP A 88 15.78 8.97 -21.30
CA ASP A 88 16.38 9.09 -22.63
C ASP A 88 16.38 10.55 -23.13
N LEU A 89 15.26 11.27 -22.97
CA LEU A 89 15.15 12.68 -23.33
C LEU A 89 16.08 13.57 -22.51
N ARG A 90 16.23 13.30 -21.20
CA ARG A 90 17.20 14.02 -20.37
C ARG A 90 18.63 13.80 -20.84
N ALA A 91 19.00 12.55 -21.13
CA ALA A 91 20.32 12.22 -21.67
C ALA A 91 20.58 12.89 -23.04
N GLU A 92 19.56 12.94 -23.88
CA GLU A 92 19.64 13.64 -25.18
C GLU A 92 19.86 15.14 -24.99
N VAL A 93 19.10 15.81 -24.14
CA VAL A 93 19.25 17.24 -23.82
C VAL A 93 20.63 17.51 -23.25
N GLU A 94 21.10 16.69 -22.31
CA GLU A 94 22.43 16.84 -21.71
C GLU A 94 23.54 16.67 -22.78
N GLY A 95 23.40 15.67 -23.64
CA GLY A 95 24.33 15.44 -24.78
C GLY A 95 24.39 16.62 -25.75
N ARG A 96 23.22 17.17 -26.11
CA ARG A 96 23.14 18.34 -27.00
C ARG A 96 23.74 19.60 -26.34
N THR A 97 23.44 19.83 -25.04
CA THR A 97 24.00 20.96 -24.31
C THR A 97 25.52 20.87 -24.20
N THR A 98 26.05 19.66 -23.94
CA THR A 98 27.50 19.43 -23.92
C THR A 98 28.14 19.65 -25.27
N ALA A 99 27.48 19.24 -26.34
CA ALA A 99 27.97 19.47 -27.73
C ALA A 99 28.03 20.98 -28.05
N LEU A 100 27.00 21.75 -27.69
CA LEU A 100 26.98 23.20 -27.85
C LEU A 100 28.07 23.90 -27.03
N ALA A 101 28.28 23.49 -25.79
CA ALA A 101 29.31 24.06 -24.92
C ALA A 101 30.76 23.87 -25.43
N ARG A 102 30.98 22.90 -26.32
CA ARG A 102 32.30 22.72 -26.97
C ARG A 102 32.62 23.80 -27.98
N SER A 103 31.61 24.45 -28.56
CA SER A 103 31.76 25.47 -29.60
C SER A 103 31.42 26.90 -29.14
N ASP A 104 30.80 27.03 -27.95
CA ASP A 104 30.31 28.30 -27.43
C ASP A 104 30.82 28.52 -25.99
N GLY A 105 31.74 29.47 -25.82
CA GLY A 105 32.36 29.76 -24.51
C GLY A 105 31.39 30.19 -23.41
N PRO A 106 30.42 31.09 -23.66
CA PRO A 106 29.38 31.46 -22.71
C PRO A 106 28.53 30.26 -22.25
N ILE A 107 28.16 29.35 -23.15
CA ILE A 107 27.40 28.13 -22.78
C ILE A 107 28.25 27.22 -21.91
N LYS A 108 29.53 27.05 -22.24
CA LYS A 108 30.46 26.27 -21.42
C LYS A 108 30.60 26.82 -20.02
N GLU A 109 30.76 28.13 -19.85
CA GLU A 109 30.88 28.76 -18.54
C GLU A 109 29.62 28.55 -17.67
N GLN A 110 28.42 28.65 -18.25
CA GLN A 110 27.17 28.38 -17.54
C GLN A 110 27.03 26.89 -17.18
N GLN A 111 27.47 25.98 -18.05
CA GLN A 111 27.46 24.56 -17.82
C GLN A 111 28.42 24.17 -16.69
N ASP A 112 29.63 24.76 -16.66
CA ASP A 112 30.62 24.52 -15.60
C ASP A 112 30.11 25.04 -14.24
N ARG A 113 29.44 26.20 -14.20
CA ARG A 113 28.77 26.70 -12.99
C ARG A 113 27.64 25.79 -12.53
N ALA A 114 26.81 25.35 -13.46
CA ALA A 114 25.71 24.43 -13.14
C ALA A 114 26.23 23.07 -12.64
N ALA A 115 27.33 22.57 -13.23
CA ALA A 115 27.95 21.32 -12.81
C ALA A 115 28.45 21.41 -11.36
N GLY A 116 29.09 22.52 -10.97
CA GLY A 116 29.57 22.72 -9.60
C GLY A 116 28.48 22.77 -8.53
N SER A 117 27.22 23.05 -8.90
CA SER A 117 26.09 23.12 -7.97
C SER A 117 25.20 21.87 -8.01
N ARG A 118 25.45 20.93 -8.91
CA ARG A 118 24.57 19.75 -9.11
C ARG A 118 24.57 18.81 -7.90
N ASP A 119 25.72 18.62 -7.27
CA ASP A 119 25.88 17.70 -6.14
C ASP A 119 25.11 18.24 -4.93
N ASP A 120 25.33 19.49 -4.56
CA ASP A 120 24.65 20.15 -3.45
C ASP A 120 23.14 20.28 -3.67
N ALA A 121 22.74 20.49 -4.93
CA ALA A 121 21.32 20.56 -5.30
C ALA A 121 20.63 19.19 -5.39
N GLY A 122 21.36 18.09 -5.26
CA GLY A 122 20.83 16.73 -5.27
C GLY A 122 20.57 16.15 -6.65
N PHE A 123 21.14 16.71 -7.73
CA PHE A 123 20.98 16.23 -9.11
C PHE A 123 22.02 15.19 -9.53
N THR A 124 22.85 14.74 -8.60
CA THR A 124 23.81 13.63 -8.77
C THR A 124 23.52 12.52 -7.79
N ALA A 125 23.75 11.28 -8.22
CA ALA A 125 23.73 10.14 -7.31
C ALA A 125 24.94 10.21 -6.37
N LEU A 126 24.71 9.97 -5.09
CA LEU A 126 25.76 9.99 -4.06
C LEU A 126 25.90 8.61 -3.45
N ALA A 127 27.14 8.21 -3.14
CA ALA A 127 27.41 6.98 -2.41
C ALA A 127 28.31 7.29 -1.20
N GLY A 128 27.99 6.68 -0.07
CA GLY A 128 28.76 6.92 1.16
C GLY A 128 28.30 6.01 2.28
N ARG A 129 28.95 6.15 3.43
CA ARG A 129 28.46 5.51 4.65
C ARG A 129 27.16 6.14 5.09
N GLY A 130 26.27 5.34 5.66
CA GLY A 130 24.97 5.85 6.07
C GLY A 130 24.14 4.83 6.81
N VAL A 131 22.89 5.21 7.04
CA VAL A 131 21.89 4.41 7.75
C VAL A 131 20.70 4.14 6.81
N THR A 132 20.25 2.91 6.84
CA THR A 132 18.95 2.51 6.25
C THR A 132 18.00 2.23 7.40
N VAL A 133 16.82 2.84 7.37
CA VAL A 133 15.70 2.57 8.28
C VAL A 133 14.57 1.94 7.49
N GLU A 134 14.06 0.81 7.97
CA GLU A 134 12.91 0.12 7.40
C GLU A 134 11.77 0.14 8.42
N LEU A 135 10.59 0.59 7.99
CA LEU A 135 9.36 0.62 8.77
C LEU A 135 8.32 -0.29 8.10
N ASP A 136 7.69 -1.18 8.85
CA ASP A 136 6.71 -2.11 8.31
C ASP A 136 5.47 -2.21 9.18
N ASP A 137 4.34 -2.54 8.58
CA ASP A 137 3.10 -2.80 9.28
C ASP A 137 3.23 -4.03 10.19
N ALA A 138 2.42 -4.09 11.23
CA ALA A 138 2.36 -5.27 12.09
C ALA A 138 1.89 -6.50 11.28
N PRO A 139 2.44 -7.69 11.54
CA PRO A 139 2.03 -8.91 10.85
C PRO A 139 0.57 -9.22 11.16
N ARG A 140 -0.22 -9.50 10.13
CA ARG A 140 -1.62 -9.89 10.29
C ARG A 140 -1.70 -11.23 11.01
N ARG A 141 -2.54 -11.29 12.04
CA ARG A 141 -2.85 -12.55 12.71
C ARG A 141 -3.71 -13.45 11.82
N ASN A 142 -3.42 -14.74 11.82
CA ASN A 142 -4.15 -15.71 10.99
C ASN A 142 -5.63 -15.85 11.37
N ASP A 143 -5.97 -15.54 12.63
CA ASP A 143 -7.33 -15.58 13.15
C ASP A 143 -8.13 -14.28 12.93
N GLY A 144 -7.49 -13.25 12.34
CA GLY A 144 -8.12 -11.96 12.09
C GLY A 144 -8.40 -11.12 13.34
N THR A 145 -7.93 -11.55 14.52
CA THR A 145 -8.12 -10.81 15.78
C THR A 145 -7.09 -9.69 15.93
N LEU A 146 -7.50 -8.59 16.57
CA LEU A 146 -6.57 -7.52 16.95
C LEU A 146 -5.87 -7.86 18.28
N PRO A 147 -4.65 -7.36 18.51
CA PRO A 147 -4.03 -7.36 19.82
C PRO A 147 -4.94 -6.66 20.85
N ALA A 148 -4.85 -7.04 22.12
CA ALA A 148 -5.63 -6.42 23.18
C ALA A 148 -5.31 -4.92 23.27
N GLY A 149 -6.35 -4.09 23.19
CA GLY A 149 -6.23 -2.63 23.27
C GLY A 149 -5.84 -1.94 21.95
N ALA A 150 -5.50 -2.70 20.90
CA ALA A 150 -5.15 -2.14 19.61
C ALA A 150 -6.39 -1.84 18.74
N THR A 151 -6.29 -0.79 17.95
CA THR A 151 -7.15 -0.51 16.80
C THR A 151 -6.46 -0.94 15.51
N ASN A 152 -7.17 -0.95 14.38
CA ASN A 152 -6.53 -1.23 13.08
C ASN A 152 -5.47 -0.17 12.70
N ASP A 153 -5.64 1.03 13.23
CA ASP A 153 -4.75 2.17 12.97
C ASP A 153 -3.40 2.00 13.68
N ASP A 154 -3.39 1.39 14.87
CA ASP A 154 -2.16 1.13 15.64
C ASP A 154 -1.27 0.04 15.02
N LEU A 155 -1.75 -0.67 14.00
CA LEU A 155 -1.06 -1.78 13.35
C LEU A 155 -0.41 -1.41 12.01
N VAL A 156 -0.51 -0.17 11.60
CA VAL A 156 0.00 0.31 10.31
C VAL A 156 0.93 1.50 10.47
N VAL A 157 1.91 1.60 9.58
CA VAL A 157 2.84 2.75 9.55
C VAL A 157 2.12 3.97 8.98
N HIS A 158 2.23 5.09 9.68
CA HIS A 158 1.66 6.36 9.28
C HIS A 158 2.67 7.31 8.66
N GLN A 159 2.18 8.32 7.95
CA GLN A 159 3.03 9.43 7.47
C GLN A 159 3.85 10.06 8.60
N GLY A 160 3.25 10.20 9.79
CA GLY A 160 3.91 10.78 10.95
C GLY A 160 5.18 10.04 11.36
N ASP A 161 5.16 8.71 11.27
CA ASP A 161 6.27 7.83 11.62
C ASP A 161 7.42 7.98 10.63
N VAL A 162 7.09 7.93 9.32
CA VAL A 162 8.06 8.17 8.26
C VAL A 162 8.64 9.57 8.35
N GLN A 163 7.80 10.58 8.63
CA GLN A 163 8.25 11.97 8.78
C GLN A 163 9.15 12.16 10.01
N ALA A 164 8.87 11.46 11.12
CA ALA A 164 9.72 11.47 12.31
C ALA A 164 11.13 10.94 12.01
N VAL A 165 11.22 9.83 11.28
CA VAL A 165 12.50 9.25 10.83
C VAL A 165 13.23 10.22 9.89
N VAL A 166 12.54 10.76 8.88
CA VAL A 166 13.12 11.70 7.91
C VAL A 166 13.65 12.96 8.62
N ASN A 167 12.87 13.54 9.52
CA ASN A 167 13.28 14.73 10.27
C ASN A 167 14.46 14.43 11.19
N ALA A 168 14.48 13.29 11.86
CA ALA A 168 15.58 12.87 12.71
C ALA A 168 16.88 12.71 11.92
N LEU A 169 16.81 12.06 10.76
CA LEU A 169 17.99 11.87 9.91
C LEU A 169 18.52 13.21 9.36
N TRP A 170 17.65 14.16 8.96
CA TRP A 170 18.09 15.49 8.56
C TRP A 170 18.72 16.26 9.75
N ALA A 171 18.12 16.16 10.93
CA ALA A 171 18.67 16.77 12.15
C ALA A 171 20.01 16.16 12.57
N GLY A 172 20.21 14.87 12.28
CA GLY A 172 21.47 14.13 12.50
C GLY A 172 22.55 14.42 11.46
N GLY A 173 22.33 15.35 10.53
CA GLY A 173 23.31 15.77 9.54
C GLY A 173 23.37 14.90 8.30
N ALA A 174 22.24 14.31 7.88
CA ALA A 174 22.19 13.59 6.60
C ALA A 174 22.56 14.52 5.43
N GLU A 175 23.50 14.10 4.59
CA GLU A 175 23.95 14.84 3.41
C GLU A 175 23.05 14.55 2.19
N ALA A 176 22.51 13.34 2.14
CA ALA A 176 21.59 12.90 1.09
C ALA A 176 20.61 11.87 1.64
N MET A 177 19.38 11.87 1.13
CA MET A 177 18.37 10.93 1.56
C MET A 177 17.50 10.45 0.40
N SER A 178 17.06 9.19 0.48
CA SER A 178 16.02 8.67 -0.39
C SER A 178 14.97 7.89 0.40
N ILE A 179 13.73 7.92 -0.09
CA ILE A 179 12.63 7.11 0.40
C ILE A 179 12.17 6.22 -0.75
N MET A 180 12.10 4.91 -0.55
CA MET A 180 11.71 3.94 -1.58
C MET A 180 12.53 4.11 -2.88
N ASN A 181 13.84 4.35 -2.72
CA ASN A 181 14.78 4.62 -3.82
C ASN A 181 14.48 5.89 -4.65
N VAL A 182 13.72 6.83 -4.09
CA VAL A 182 13.47 8.15 -4.69
C VAL A 182 14.20 9.20 -3.88
N ARG A 183 15.09 9.98 -4.52
CA ARG A 183 15.80 11.10 -3.86
C ARG A 183 14.80 12.08 -3.30
N VAL A 184 14.96 12.43 -2.04
CA VAL A 184 14.21 13.50 -1.39
C VAL A 184 15.10 14.69 -1.13
N LEU A 185 14.54 15.87 -1.33
CA LEU A 185 15.13 17.17 -1.01
C LEU A 185 14.34 17.79 0.16
N SER A 186 14.83 18.88 0.72
CA SER A 186 14.13 19.63 1.77
C SER A 186 12.71 20.09 1.37
N THR A 187 12.45 20.21 0.07
CA THR A 187 11.15 20.58 -0.51
C THR A 187 10.25 19.39 -0.84
N SER A 188 10.74 18.17 -0.69
CA SER A 188 9.95 16.96 -0.96
C SER A 188 8.92 16.74 0.12
N ALA A 189 7.69 16.41 -0.27
CA ALA A 189 6.60 16.11 0.63
C ALA A 189 6.18 14.65 0.51
N VAL A 190 6.02 14.00 1.66
CA VAL A 190 5.44 12.67 1.81
C VAL A 190 4.01 12.82 2.31
N ARG A 191 3.06 12.11 1.73
CA ARG A 191 1.65 12.12 2.13
C ARG A 191 1.13 10.71 2.26
N CYS A 192 0.19 10.47 3.19
CA CYS A 192 -0.55 9.21 3.25
C CYS A 192 -1.77 9.21 2.34
N VAL A 193 -2.03 8.05 1.76
CA VAL A 193 -3.29 7.70 1.11
C VAL A 193 -3.68 6.30 1.62
N GLY A 194 -4.51 6.25 2.64
CA GLY A 194 -4.73 5.03 3.43
C GLY A 194 -3.45 4.60 4.15
N ASN A 195 -3.09 3.32 4.07
CA ASN A 195 -1.84 2.75 4.60
C ASN A 195 -0.68 2.80 3.58
N THR A 196 -0.74 3.67 2.58
CA THR A 196 0.29 3.82 1.57
C THR A 196 0.86 5.23 1.59
N LEU A 197 2.12 5.39 1.13
CA LEU A 197 2.77 6.68 0.98
C LEU A 197 2.68 7.16 -0.46
N LEU A 198 2.28 8.41 -0.64
CA LEU A 198 2.37 9.14 -1.90
C LEU A 198 3.62 10.03 -1.87
N LEU A 199 4.59 9.74 -2.73
CA LEU A 199 5.82 10.50 -2.91
C LEU A 199 6.03 10.78 -4.40
N HIS A 200 6.17 12.05 -4.76
CA HIS A 200 6.33 12.52 -6.15
C HIS A 200 5.30 11.95 -7.14
N GLY A 201 4.04 11.79 -6.68
CA GLY A 201 2.95 11.26 -7.50
C GLY A 201 2.89 9.73 -7.61
N ARG A 202 3.80 9.01 -6.98
CA ARG A 202 3.82 7.53 -6.91
C ARG A 202 3.37 7.05 -5.54
N VAL A 203 2.63 5.93 -5.54
CA VAL A 203 2.13 5.28 -4.32
C VAL A 203 3.03 4.11 -3.96
N TYR A 204 3.43 4.05 -2.70
CA TYR A 204 4.28 3.01 -2.14
C TYR A 204 3.59 2.32 -0.97
N SER A 205 3.75 1.00 -0.87
CA SER A 205 3.27 0.19 0.25
C SER A 205 4.42 -0.19 1.18
N PRO A 206 4.13 -0.49 2.46
CA PRO A 206 5.14 -1.02 3.38
C PRO A 206 5.79 -2.33 2.85
N PRO A 207 7.00 -2.66 3.26
CA PRO A 207 7.87 -1.91 4.17
C PRO A 207 8.44 -0.64 3.54
N PHE A 208 8.42 0.47 4.30
CA PHE A 208 8.98 1.75 3.86
C PHE A 208 10.46 1.80 4.16
N LYS A 209 11.27 1.99 3.13
CA LYS A 209 12.72 2.06 3.23
C LYS A 209 13.20 3.49 3.08
N ILE A 210 13.85 4.01 4.13
CA ILE A 210 14.51 5.31 4.17
C ILE A 210 16.00 5.09 4.21
N VAL A 211 16.75 5.72 3.32
CA VAL A 211 18.21 5.63 3.24
C VAL A 211 18.80 7.02 3.38
N ALA A 212 19.75 7.20 4.30
CA ALA A 212 20.46 8.47 4.50
C ALA A 212 21.97 8.25 4.46
N ILE A 213 22.70 9.11 3.74
CA ILE A 213 24.15 9.22 3.78
C ILE A 213 24.54 10.25 4.83
N GLY A 214 25.55 9.96 5.62
CA GLY A 214 26.06 10.84 6.68
C GLY A 214 26.86 10.03 7.70
N ASP A 215 27.31 10.69 8.78
CA ASP A 215 27.94 9.97 9.89
C ASP A 215 26.94 9.01 10.57
N PRO A 216 27.15 7.68 10.50
CA PRO A 216 26.19 6.74 11.06
C PRO A 216 25.93 6.91 12.54
N ALA A 217 26.96 7.31 13.32
CA ALA A 217 26.80 7.50 14.76
C ALA A 217 25.90 8.71 15.08
N ALA A 218 26.09 9.82 14.38
CA ALA A 218 25.25 11.00 14.52
C ALA A 218 23.81 10.75 14.06
N LEU A 219 23.63 10.03 12.92
CA LEU A 219 22.33 9.66 12.40
C LEU A 219 21.55 8.76 13.38
N GLN A 220 22.21 7.73 13.94
CA GLN A 220 21.58 6.83 14.91
C GLN A 220 21.27 7.55 16.24
N GLN A 221 22.14 8.43 16.69
CA GLN A 221 21.87 9.26 17.87
C GLN A 221 20.64 10.14 17.66
N ALA A 222 20.52 10.78 16.51
CA ALA A 222 19.38 11.64 16.19
C ALA A 222 18.07 10.83 16.10
N LEU A 223 18.11 9.60 15.56
CA LEU A 223 16.97 8.67 15.58
C LEU A 223 16.57 8.31 17.03
N ALA A 224 17.54 8.01 17.89
CA ALA A 224 17.27 7.70 19.29
C ALA A 224 16.71 8.87 20.09
N ASP A 225 17.14 10.09 19.79
CA ASP A 225 16.72 11.32 20.46
C ASP A 225 15.35 11.82 19.96
N SER A 226 14.91 11.37 18.79
CA SER A 226 13.63 11.77 18.20
C SER A 226 12.44 11.23 19.00
N GLN A 227 11.58 12.11 19.50
CA GLN A 227 10.37 11.72 20.22
C GLN A 227 9.43 10.88 19.33
N GLY A 228 9.25 11.26 18.06
CA GLY A 228 8.38 10.51 17.14
C GLY A 228 8.90 9.11 16.85
N VAL A 229 10.23 8.95 16.71
CA VAL A 229 10.83 7.62 16.52
C VAL A 229 10.69 6.77 17.78
N ARG A 230 10.83 7.34 18.98
CA ARG A 230 10.59 6.61 20.24
C ARG A 230 9.14 6.15 20.34
N LEU A 231 8.16 7.02 20.06
CA LEU A 231 6.74 6.64 20.06
C LEU A 231 6.45 5.50 19.08
N PHE A 232 7.06 5.52 17.89
CA PHE A 232 6.92 4.41 16.95
C PHE A 232 7.55 3.10 17.49
N ARG A 233 8.71 3.19 18.16
CA ARG A 233 9.34 2.02 18.80
C ARG A 233 8.49 1.44 19.94
N ASP A 234 7.76 2.25 20.69
CA ASP A 234 6.80 1.78 21.69
C ASP A 234 5.70 0.92 21.01
N LEU A 235 5.19 1.36 19.83
CA LEU A 235 4.24 0.55 19.04
C LEU A 235 4.88 -0.75 18.49
N VAL A 236 6.16 -0.73 18.14
CA VAL A 236 6.91 -1.95 17.74
C VAL A 236 6.92 -2.96 18.89
N ASP A 237 7.16 -2.51 20.10
CA ASP A 237 7.20 -3.38 21.28
C ASP A 237 5.79 -3.91 21.64
N ASP A 238 4.78 -3.04 21.59
CA ASP A 238 3.41 -3.36 21.95
C ASP A 238 2.70 -4.21 20.91
N TYR A 239 2.82 -3.87 19.63
CA TYR A 239 2.00 -4.42 18.54
C TYR A 239 2.78 -5.14 17.45
N LYS A 240 4.13 -5.20 17.56
CA LYS A 240 5.01 -5.91 16.62
C LYS A 240 5.10 -5.29 15.23
N LEU A 241 5.00 -3.96 15.13
CA LEU A 241 5.37 -3.28 13.90
C LEU A 241 6.84 -3.56 13.56
N GLY A 242 7.18 -3.43 12.28
CA GLY A 242 8.57 -3.59 11.84
C GLY A 242 9.37 -2.31 11.99
N TYR A 243 10.49 -2.37 12.72
CA TYR A 243 11.51 -1.32 12.76
C TYR A 243 12.89 -1.95 12.66
N LYS A 244 13.68 -1.50 11.67
CA LYS A 244 15.04 -2.01 11.50
C LYS A 244 15.98 -0.90 11.05
N GLU A 245 17.12 -0.78 11.72
CA GLU A 245 18.23 0.06 11.32
C GLU A 245 19.40 -0.79 10.82
N THR A 246 20.05 -0.33 9.76
CA THR A 246 21.23 -0.99 9.20
C THR A 246 22.25 0.07 8.79
N VAL A 247 23.47 -0.06 9.30
CA VAL A 247 24.61 0.77 8.89
C VAL A 247 25.37 0.07 7.79
N SER A 248 25.54 0.73 6.66
CA SER A 248 26.29 0.20 5.52
C SER A 248 26.78 1.34 4.60
N THR A 249 27.56 0.98 3.59
CA THR A 249 27.73 1.86 2.43
C THR A 249 26.46 1.79 1.59
N VAL A 250 25.89 2.96 1.32
CA VAL A 250 24.60 3.08 0.60
C VAL A 250 24.77 4.02 -0.58
N THR A 251 23.86 3.89 -1.54
CA THR A 251 23.75 4.81 -2.68
C THR A 251 22.38 5.49 -2.63
N VAL A 252 22.37 6.81 -2.76
CA VAL A 252 21.17 7.62 -2.88
C VAL A 252 21.13 8.16 -4.31
N PRO A 253 20.06 7.94 -5.09
CA PRO A 253 20.00 8.33 -6.49
C PRO A 253 19.97 9.84 -6.67
N ALA A 254 20.13 10.31 -7.91
CA ALA A 254 19.88 11.69 -8.27
C ALA A 254 18.39 12.04 -8.14
N PHE A 255 18.09 13.32 -7.90
CA PHE A 255 16.72 13.82 -7.92
C PHE A 255 16.21 13.89 -9.38
N GLU A 256 15.10 13.25 -9.65
CA GLU A 256 14.47 13.19 -10.98
C GLU A 256 13.15 13.96 -11.06
N GLY A 257 12.74 14.61 -9.95
CA GLY A 257 11.51 15.38 -9.89
C GLY A 257 11.59 16.68 -10.70
N SER A 258 10.44 17.32 -10.93
CA SER A 258 10.38 18.62 -11.60
C SER A 258 10.83 19.73 -10.63
N THR A 259 11.71 20.59 -11.10
CA THR A 259 12.16 21.83 -10.42
C THR A 259 11.55 23.07 -11.04
N THR A 260 10.62 22.92 -11.98
CA THR A 260 9.98 24.04 -12.67
C THR A 260 9.12 24.86 -11.71
N LEU A 261 9.44 26.13 -11.56
CA LEU A 261 8.61 27.09 -10.83
C LEU A 261 7.35 27.39 -11.63
N ARG A 262 6.17 27.19 -11.05
CA ARG A 262 4.90 27.44 -11.74
C ARG A 262 4.30 28.81 -11.42
N SER A 263 4.61 29.36 -10.27
CA SER A 263 4.00 30.59 -9.76
C SER A 263 5.03 31.58 -9.21
N ALA A 264 6.28 31.20 -9.11
CA ALA A 264 7.37 32.07 -8.68
C ALA A 264 8.35 32.36 -9.82
N ALA A 265 8.95 33.53 -9.80
CA ALA A 265 10.00 33.93 -10.73
C ALA A 265 11.18 34.51 -9.94
N VAL A 266 12.39 34.42 -10.49
CA VAL A 266 13.58 35.07 -9.94
C VAL A 266 13.47 36.57 -10.25
N PRO A 267 13.55 37.47 -9.24
CA PRO A 267 13.62 38.91 -9.49
C PRO A 267 14.84 39.24 -10.36
N ARG A 268 14.66 40.14 -11.32
CA ARG A 268 15.76 40.64 -12.16
C ARG A 268 16.50 41.77 -11.50
#